data_88a393ed5d784858c191d722cee9428b
#
_entry.id   88a393ed5d784858c191d722cee9428b
#
_cell.length_a   1.000
_cell.length_b   1.000
_cell.length_c   1.000
_cell.angle_alpha   90.00
_cell.angle_beta   90.00
_cell.angle_gamma   90.00
#
_symmetry.space_group_name_H-M   'P 1'
#
loop_
_entity.id
_entity.type
_entity.pdbx_description
1 polymer ?
#
loop_
_entity_poly.entity_id
_entity_poly.type
_entity_poly.pdbx_seq_one_letter_code
_entity_poly.pdbx_strand_id
1 'polypeptide(L)'
;MNIDINDCFKITGKDIVIKVKIIPGSSKNKIIGAYNDSLKINITAPPVEGEANKKCIAYLAKYFDVAKSKIEIISGKNSKNKLIKIYDFSQKEFLDKIEKISLELRREV
;
A
#
# COMPACT_ATOMS: atom_id res chain seq x y z
N MET A 1 -0.61 21.27 4.92
CA MET A 1 0.05 20.46 3.89
C MET A 1 -0.98 19.52 3.25
N ASN A 2 -1.13 19.64 1.94
CA ASN A 2 -2.08 18.78 1.22
C ASN A 2 -1.45 17.42 0.96
N ILE A 3 -2.03 16.39 1.57
CA ILE A 3 -1.64 15.01 1.31
C ILE A 3 -2.58 14.52 0.22
N ASP A 4 -2.07 14.38 -1.01
CA ASP A 4 -2.87 13.87 -2.10
C ASP A 4 -2.54 12.39 -2.32
N ILE A 5 -3.42 11.54 -1.81
CA ILE A 5 -3.27 10.10 -1.93
C ILE A 5 -3.34 9.64 -3.40
N ASN A 6 -3.94 10.44 -4.26
CA ASN A 6 -4.05 10.10 -5.68
C ASN A 6 -2.71 10.09 -6.40
N ASP A 7 -1.69 10.75 -5.83
CA ASP A 7 -0.33 10.72 -6.37
C ASP A 7 0.40 9.42 -6.04
N CYS A 8 -0.17 8.58 -5.17
CA CYS A 8 0.49 7.35 -4.71
C CYS A 8 0.22 6.15 -5.59
N PHE A 9 -0.65 6.27 -6.58
CA PHE A 9 -1.01 5.13 -7.43
C PHE A 9 -1.25 5.56 -8.86
N LYS A 10 -1.20 4.56 -9.74
CA LYS A 10 -1.50 4.73 -11.16
C LYS A 10 -2.33 3.54 -11.64
N ILE A 11 -3.40 3.82 -12.36
CA ILE A 11 -4.25 2.80 -12.97
C ILE A 11 -3.77 2.57 -14.40
N THR A 12 -3.45 1.32 -14.72
CA THR A 12 -2.96 0.93 -16.06
C THR A 12 -3.83 -0.20 -16.59
N GLY A 13 -4.84 0.12 -17.38
CA GLY A 13 -5.78 -0.88 -17.88
C GLY A 13 -6.53 -1.54 -16.73
N LYS A 14 -6.34 -2.85 -16.56
CA LYS A 14 -6.99 -3.61 -15.49
C LYS A 14 -6.16 -3.69 -14.22
N ASP A 15 -4.95 -3.15 -14.25
CA ASP A 15 -4.00 -3.28 -13.16
C ASP A 15 -3.78 -1.95 -12.44
N ILE A 16 -3.31 -2.02 -11.22
CA ILE A 16 -3.05 -0.84 -10.41
C ILE A 16 -1.64 -0.94 -9.85
N VAL A 17 -0.87 0.15 -9.97
CA VAL A 17 0.47 0.23 -9.38
C VAL A 17 0.45 1.25 -8.27
N ILE A 18 0.88 0.85 -7.08
CA ILE A 18 0.91 1.70 -5.89
C ILE A 18 2.36 1.90 -5.45
N LYS A 19 2.72 3.15 -5.18
CA LYS A 19 3.99 3.46 -4.53
C LYS A 19 3.79 3.40 -3.03
N VAL A 20 4.59 2.59 -2.34
CA VAL A 20 4.50 2.47 -0.89
C VAL A 20 5.85 2.69 -0.24
N LYS A 21 5.84 3.19 0.98
CA LYS A 21 7.00 3.23 1.85
C LYS A 21 6.70 2.42 3.09
N ILE A 22 7.47 1.37 3.30
CA ILE A 22 7.26 0.45 4.41
C ILE A 22 8.05 0.90 5.63
N ILE A 23 7.39 0.90 6.78
CA ILE A 23 8.03 1.17 8.06
C ILE A 23 7.92 -0.10 8.90
N PRO A 24 8.99 -0.94 8.92
CA PRO A 24 8.93 -2.20 9.67
C PRO A 24 9.12 -1.98 11.17
N GLY A 25 8.93 -3.03 11.94
CA GLY A 25 9.12 -2.98 13.38
C GLY A 25 8.02 -2.25 14.13
N SER A 26 6.90 -1.98 13.50
CA SER A 26 5.78 -1.27 14.11
C SER A 26 4.93 -2.20 14.96
N SER A 27 4.14 -1.63 15.88
CA SER A 27 3.29 -2.42 16.76
C SER A 27 2.03 -2.96 16.08
N LYS A 28 1.66 -2.41 14.93
CA LYS A 28 0.53 -2.90 14.15
C LYS A 28 0.66 -2.53 12.68
N ASN A 29 -0.04 -3.28 11.83
CA ASN A 29 -0.09 -3.02 10.39
C ASN A 29 -1.13 -1.94 10.13
N LYS A 30 -0.73 -0.84 9.52
CA LYS A 30 -1.65 0.27 9.27
C LYS A 30 -1.13 1.21 8.20
N ILE A 31 -2.02 1.67 7.33
CA ILE A 31 -1.72 2.77 6.42
C ILE A 31 -1.79 4.05 7.24
N ILE A 32 -0.68 4.80 7.32
CA ILE A 32 -0.57 5.95 8.21
C ILE A 32 -0.53 7.30 7.51
N GLY A 33 -0.37 7.32 6.20
CA GLY A 33 -0.38 8.59 5.48
C GLY A 33 0.12 8.47 4.06
N ALA A 34 0.21 9.61 3.39
CA ALA A 34 0.82 9.73 2.07
C ALA A 34 1.85 10.85 2.14
N TYR A 35 3.04 10.58 1.63
CA TYR A 35 4.16 11.52 1.68
C TYR A 35 5.05 11.32 0.46
N ASN A 36 5.38 12.42 -0.22
CA ASN A 36 6.22 12.37 -1.42
C ASN A 36 5.76 11.30 -2.42
N ASP A 37 4.47 11.32 -2.75
CA ASP A 37 3.84 10.39 -3.68
C ASP A 37 3.92 8.90 -3.29
N SER A 38 4.18 8.62 -2.02
CA SER A 38 4.19 7.24 -1.51
C SER A 38 3.20 7.06 -0.37
N LEU A 39 2.54 5.93 -0.35
CA LEU A 39 1.65 5.55 0.73
C LEU A 39 2.48 4.93 1.85
N LYS A 40 2.49 5.56 3.02
CA LYS A 40 3.26 5.04 4.16
C LYS A 40 2.47 3.96 4.87
N ILE A 41 3.10 2.81 5.10
CA ILE A 41 2.46 1.66 5.71
C ILE A 41 3.35 1.14 6.84
N ASN A 42 2.82 1.15 8.06
CA ASN A 42 3.45 0.49 9.19
C ASN A 42 3.25 -1.02 9.07
N ILE A 43 4.30 -1.78 9.29
CA ILE A 43 4.27 -3.25 9.19
C ILE A 43 4.93 -3.84 10.45
N THR A 44 4.32 -4.87 11.00
CA THR A 44 4.78 -5.51 12.24
C THR A 44 5.99 -6.43 12.05
N ALA A 45 6.43 -6.65 10.82
CA ALA A 45 7.53 -7.57 10.54
C ALA A 45 8.82 -7.15 11.21
N PRO A 46 9.64 -8.11 11.68
CA PRO A 46 10.99 -7.80 12.13
C PRO A 46 11.85 -7.37 10.95
N PRO A 47 12.99 -6.69 11.17
CA PRO A 47 13.87 -6.26 10.09
C PRO A 47 14.67 -7.43 9.51
N VAL A 48 13.99 -8.50 9.14
CA VAL A 48 14.57 -9.70 8.52
C VAL A 48 14.17 -9.67 7.05
N GLU A 49 15.15 -9.95 6.18
CA GLU A 49 14.94 -9.91 4.74
C GLU A 49 13.79 -10.80 4.30
N GLY A 50 12.90 -10.24 3.50
CA GLY A 50 11.73 -10.97 2.98
C GLY A 50 10.51 -10.95 3.89
N GLU A 51 10.66 -10.76 5.19
CA GLU A 51 9.53 -10.77 6.11
C GLU A 51 8.63 -9.54 5.91
N ALA A 52 9.21 -8.36 5.74
CA ALA A 52 8.44 -7.15 5.49
C ALA A 52 7.65 -7.25 4.18
N ASN A 53 8.24 -7.88 3.15
CA ASN A 53 7.56 -8.08 1.87
C ASN A 53 6.31 -8.96 2.03
N LYS A 54 6.46 -10.08 2.73
CA LYS A 54 5.36 -11.00 2.98
C LYS A 54 4.24 -10.34 3.77
N LYS A 55 4.58 -9.60 4.82
CA LYS A 55 3.60 -8.91 5.65
C LYS A 55 2.91 -7.78 4.89
N CYS A 56 3.65 -7.07 4.06
CA CYS A 56 3.09 -6.01 3.23
C CYS A 56 2.05 -6.57 2.25
N ILE A 57 2.40 -7.64 1.54
CA ILE A 57 1.48 -8.29 0.61
C ILE A 57 0.25 -8.82 1.35
N ALA A 58 0.44 -9.47 2.51
CA ALA A 58 -0.67 -9.99 3.29
C ALA A 58 -1.61 -8.88 3.77
N TYR A 59 -1.04 -7.76 4.22
CA TYR A 59 -1.84 -6.63 4.68
C TYR A 59 -2.65 -6.02 3.54
N LEU A 60 -2.02 -5.78 2.40
CA LEU A 60 -2.70 -5.18 1.24
C LEU A 60 -3.76 -6.12 0.66
N ALA A 61 -3.48 -7.42 0.62
CA ALA A 61 -4.45 -8.42 0.15
C ALA A 61 -5.70 -8.38 1.01
N LYS A 62 -5.53 -8.32 2.32
CA LYS A 62 -6.65 -8.24 3.24
C LYS A 62 -7.38 -6.90 3.13
N TYR A 63 -6.63 -5.81 3.02
CA TYR A 63 -7.22 -4.47 2.95
C TYR A 63 -8.08 -4.30 1.69
N PHE A 64 -7.56 -4.72 0.54
CA PHE A 64 -8.28 -4.60 -0.73
C PHE A 64 -9.18 -5.80 -1.05
N ASP A 65 -9.20 -6.79 -0.18
CA ASP A 65 -10.02 -8.00 -0.34
C ASP A 65 -9.72 -8.71 -1.65
N VAL A 66 -8.44 -8.98 -1.89
CA VAL A 66 -7.98 -9.72 -3.07
C VAL A 66 -7.04 -10.84 -2.64
N ALA A 67 -6.88 -11.83 -3.50
CA ALA A 67 -5.94 -12.92 -3.24
C ALA A 67 -4.50 -12.40 -3.24
N LYS A 68 -3.64 -12.95 -2.40
CA LYS A 68 -2.22 -12.59 -2.35
C LYS A 68 -1.55 -12.78 -3.71
N SER A 69 -1.98 -13.78 -4.47
CA SER A 69 -1.44 -14.07 -5.80
C SER A 69 -1.65 -12.95 -6.81
N LYS A 70 -2.57 -12.03 -6.53
CA LYS A 70 -2.82 -10.86 -7.38
C LYS A 70 -1.94 -9.66 -7.05
N ILE A 71 -1.11 -9.77 -6.01
CA ILE A 71 -0.26 -8.66 -5.57
C ILE A 71 1.20 -9.04 -5.77
N GLU A 72 1.94 -8.17 -6.44
CA GLU A 72 3.36 -8.39 -6.71
C GLU A 72 4.17 -7.13 -6.40
N ILE A 73 5.31 -7.31 -5.76
CA ILE A 73 6.29 -6.23 -5.60
C ILE A 73 7.12 -6.21 -6.87
N ILE A 74 6.89 -5.21 -7.72
CA ILE A 74 7.56 -5.12 -9.03
C ILE A 74 8.86 -4.33 -8.97
N SER A 75 9.13 -3.61 -7.88
CA SER A 75 10.36 -2.86 -7.71
C SER A 75 10.61 -2.63 -6.22
N GLY A 76 11.87 -2.58 -5.83
CA GLY A 76 12.26 -2.25 -4.46
C GLY A 76 12.12 -3.38 -3.47
N LYS A 77 12.36 -4.63 -3.87
CA LYS A 77 12.24 -5.79 -2.97
C LYS A 77 13.09 -5.66 -1.70
N ASN A 78 14.26 -5.04 -1.82
CA ASN A 78 15.19 -4.86 -0.70
C ASN A 78 15.21 -3.42 -0.19
N SER A 79 14.21 -2.63 -0.55
CA SER A 79 14.10 -1.22 -0.18
C SER A 79 12.84 -0.99 0.64
N LYS A 80 12.85 0.07 1.44
CA LYS A 80 11.63 0.54 2.11
C LYS A 80 10.66 1.14 1.10
N ASN A 81 11.16 1.65 -0.02
CA ASN A 81 10.36 2.21 -1.10
C ASN A 81 10.09 1.13 -2.14
N LYS A 82 8.82 0.80 -2.34
CA LYS A 82 8.42 -0.31 -3.19
C LYS A 82 7.34 0.13 -4.18
N LEU A 83 7.36 -0.49 -5.36
CA LEU A 83 6.25 -0.44 -6.29
C LEU A 83 5.50 -1.75 -6.19
N ILE A 84 4.21 -1.67 -5.95
CA ILE A 84 3.35 -2.84 -5.77
C ILE A 84 2.28 -2.81 -6.84
N LYS A 85 2.14 -3.93 -7.55
CA LYS A 85 1.14 -4.07 -8.60
C LYS A 85 0.04 -5.02 -8.15
N ILE A 86 -1.20 -4.58 -8.32
CA ILE A 86 -2.38 -5.40 -8.10
C ILE A 86 -2.96 -5.72 -9.48
N TYR A 87 -3.03 -7.00 -9.82
CA TYR A 87 -3.48 -7.46 -11.12
C TYR A 87 -4.98 -7.62 -11.17
N ASP A 88 -5.58 -7.22 -12.28
CA ASP A 88 -6.99 -7.47 -12.60
C ASP A 88 -7.92 -7.13 -11.42
N PHE A 89 -7.85 -5.88 -10.97
CA PHE A 89 -8.65 -5.39 -9.85
C PHE A 89 -9.59 -4.29 -10.32
N SER A 90 -10.83 -4.32 -9.84
CA SER A 90 -11.84 -3.32 -10.18
C SER A 90 -11.37 -1.91 -9.83
N GLN A 91 -11.31 -1.05 -10.84
CA GLN A 91 -10.94 0.35 -10.64
C GLN A 91 -11.89 1.04 -9.66
N LYS A 92 -13.19 0.75 -9.78
CA LYS A 92 -14.18 1.33 -8.89
C LYS A 92 -13.95 0.91 -7.43
N GLU A 93 -13.73 -0.38 -7.19
CA GLU A 93 -13.48 -0.89 -5.85
C GLU A 93 -12.20 -0.30 -5.27
N PHE A 94 -11.17 -0.18 -6.09
CA PHE A 94 -9.90 0.42 -5.66
C PHE A 94 -10.11 1.88 -5.24
N LEU A 95 -10.79 2.67 -6.07
CA LEU A 95 -11.01 4.09 -5.79
C LEU A 95 -11.90 4.28 -4.56
N ASP A 96 -12.89 3.42 -4.34
CA ASP A 96 -13.71 3.47 -3.14
C ASP A 96 -12.86 3.23 -1.89
N LYS A 97 -11.94 2.27 -1.92
CA LYS A 97 -11.02 2.02 -0.81
C LYS A 97 -10.06 3.18 -0.57
N ILE A 98 -9.54 3.77 -1.64
CA ILE A 98 -8.66 4.93 -1.55
C ILE A 98 -9.37 6.13 -0.92
N GLU A 99 -10.60 6.37 -1.31
CA GLU A 99 -11.39 7.44 -0.70
C GLU A 99 -11.59 7.21 0.78
N LYS A 100 -11.87 5.97 1.18
CA LYS A 100 -12.02 5.62 2.59
C LYS A 100 -10.73 5.86 3.37
N ILE A 101 -9.58 5.49 2.82
CA ILE A 101 -8.29 5.76 3.43
C ILE A 101 -8.11 7.27 3.62
N SER A 102 -8.40 8.05 2.58
CA SER A 102 -8.26 9.50 2.62
C SER A 102 -9.11 10.13 3.71
N LEU A 103 -10.34 9.66 3.86
CA LEU A 103 -11.25 10.15 4.91
C LEU A 103 -10.74 9.80 6.32
N GLU A 104 -10.25 8.58 6.50
CA GLU A 104 -9.72 8.15 7.79
C GLU A 104 -8.47 8.96 8.18
N LEU A 105 -7.58 9.24 7.23
CA LEU A 105 -6.39 10.05 7.48
C LEU A 105 -6.74 11.49 7.88
N ARG A 106 -7.79 12.06 7.30
CA ARG A 106 -8.25 13.40 7.65
C ARG A 106 -8.81 13.48 9.07
N ARG A 107 -9.42 12.39 9.56
CA ARG A 107 -9.97 12.35 10.90
C ARG A 107 -8.91 12.30 11.99
N GLU A 108 -7.71 11.86 11.67
CA GLU A 108 -6.61 11.74 12.62
C GLU A 108 -5.84 13.05 12.82
N VAL A 109 -6.19 14.09 12.11
CA VAL A 109 -5.54 15.40 12.19
C VAL A 109 -6.16 16.27 13.28
#